data_b352bd55e19fe426995a654ff11cf422
#
_entry.id   b352bd55e19fe426995a654ff11cf422
#
_cell.length_a   1.000
_cell.length_b   1.000
_cell.length_c   1.000
_cell.angle_alpha   90.00
_cell.angle_beta   90.00
_cell.angle_gamma   90.00
#
_symmetry.space_group_name_H-M   'P 1'
#
loop_
_entity.id
_entity.type
_entity.pdbx_description
1 polymer ?
#
loop_
_entity_poly.entity_id
_entity_poly.type
_entity_poly.pdbx_seq_one_letter_code
_entity_poly.pdbx_strand_id
1 'polypeptide(L)' 'LKTDIKPVGKSPSGVNIYSFQYKDMEGTYEGVMAHEVPWASMMNDNGYYMVDYSKLDVEFKKLN' A
#
# COMPACT_ATOMS: atom_id res chain seq x y z
N LEU A 1 -6.06 -6.29 7.27
CA LEU A 1 -5.10 -7.26 6.77
C LEU A 1 -5.30 -7.50 5.29
N LYS A 2 -4.21 -7.52 4.55
CA LYS A 2 -4.23 -7.65 3.10
C LYS A 2 -4.12 -9.10 2.69
N THR A 3 -4.85 -9.45 1.61
CA THR A 3 -4.79 -10.77 1.00
C THR A 3 -4.62 -10.62 -0.51
N ASP A 4 -4.28 -11.71 -1.18
CA ASP A 4 -4.11 -11.75 -2.65
C ASP A 4 -3.16 -10.65 -3.14
N ILE A 5 -2.02 -10.51 -2.48
CA ILE A 5 -1.03 -9.49 -2.80
C ILE A 5 -0.29 -9.89 -4.07
N LYS A 6 -0.32 -9.02 -5.09
CA LYS A 6 0.33 -9.27 -6.38
C LYS A 6 1.10 -8.03 -6.82
N PRO A 7 2.35 -8.18 -7.25
CA PRO A 7 3.08 -7.04 -7.80
C PRO A 7 2.49 -6.64 -9.15
N VAL A 8 2.29 -5.34 -9.36
CA VAL A 8 1.75 -4.83 -10.61
C VAL A 8 2.71 -3.88 -11.33
N GLY A 9 3.78 -3.45 -10.68
CA GLY A 9 4.77 -2.58 -11.30
C GLY A 9 5.55 -1.77 -10.30
N LYS A 10 6.16 -0.70 -10.80
CA LYS A 10 6.96 0.22 -9.98
C LYS A 10 6.60 1.66 -10.32
N SER A 11 6.74 2.55 -9.34
CA SER A 11 6.62 3.98 -9.58
C SER A 11 7.87 4.52 -10.27
N PRO A 12 7.84 5.77 -10.76
CA PRO A 12 9.04 6.40 -11.33
C PRO A 12 10.24 6.41 -10.39
N SER A 13 10.03 6.49 -9.09
CA SER A 13 11.12 6.46 -8.10
C SER A 13 11.56 5.05 -7.73
N GLY A 14 10.95 4.01 -8.31
CA GLY A 14 11.33 2.61 -8.07
C GLY A 14 10.61 1.94 -6.92
N VAL A 15 9.54 2.54 -6.40
CA VAL A 15 8.74 1.94 -5.33
C VAL A 15 7.85 0.86 -5.93
N ASN A 16 7.86 -0.33 -5.34
CA ASN A 16 7.03 -1.43 -5.79
C ASN A 16 5.55 -1.14 -5.53
N ILE A 17 4.71 -1.39 -6.53
CA ILE A 17 3.27 -1.21 -6.47
C ILE A 17 2.62 -2.58 -6.52
N TYR A 18 1.62 -2.78 -5.65
CA TYR A 18 0.91 -4.05 -5.53
C TYR A 18 -0.58 -3.85 -5.65
N SER A 19 -1.27 -4.87 -6.16
CA SER A 19 -2.71 -5.00 -5.99
C SER A 19 -2.98 -5.95 -4.85
N PHE A 20 -4.06 -5.73 -4.10
CA PHE A 20 -4.40 -6.53 -2.94
C PHE A 20 -5.86 -6.35 -2.56
N GLN A 21 -6.33 -7.23 -1.69
CA GLN A 21 -7.65 -7.13 -1.10
C GLN A 21 -7.49 -7.00 0.42
N TYR A 22 -8.47 -6.37 1.06
CA TYR A 22 -8.55 -6.38 2.52
C TYR A 22 -9.52 -7.46 2.95
N LYS A 23 -9.18 -8.17 4.01
CA LYS A 23 -9.94 -9.32 4.50
C LYS A 23 -11.43 -9.02 4.70
N ASP A 24 -11.74 -7.86 5.24
CA ASP A 24 -13.10 -7.51 5.63
C ASP A 24 -13.73 -6.45 4.73
N MET A 25 -13.16 -6.20 3.56
CA MET A 25 -13.64 -5.18 2.63
C MET A 25 -13.80 -5.78 1.23
N GLU A 26 -14.79 -5.27 0.51
CA GLU A 26 -14.96 -5.65 -0.89
C GLU A 26 -14.05 -4.84 -1.79
N GLY A 27 -13.68 -5.45 -2.91
CA GLY A 27 -12.93 -4.79 -3.96
C GLY A 27 -11.44 -5.05 -3.90
N THR A 28 -10.79 -4.62 -4.96
CA THR A 28 -9.33 -4.73 -5.10
C THR A 28 -8.74 -3.33 -5.03
N TYR A 29 -7.62 -3.21 -4.36
CA TYR A 29 -6.94 -1.93 -4.14
C TYR A 29 -5.54 -2.01 -4.70
N GLU A 30 -4.94 -0.86 -4.94
CA GLU A 30 -3.57 -0.73 -5.41
C GLU A 30 -2.82 0.22 -4.51
N GLY A 31 -1.61 -0.16 -4.13
CA GLY A 31 -0.78 0.66 -3.27
C GLY A 31 0.56 0.00 -2.98
N VAL A 32 1.21 0.45 -1.91
CA VAL A 32 2.54 -0.02 -1.52
C VAL A 32 2.48 -0.83 -0.24
N MET A 33 3.58 -1.52 0.08
CA MET A 33 3.73 -2.23 1.34
C MET A 33 4.55 -1.35 2.30
N ALA A 34 4.03 -1.16 3.52
CA ALA A 34 4.66 -0.27 4.49
C ALA A 34 6.10 -0.63 4.79
N HIS A 35 6.43 -1.92 4.88
CA HIS A 35 7.79 -2.35 5.20
C HIS A 35 8.80 -2.03 4.10
N GLU A 36 8.33 -1.72 2.89
CA GLU A 36 9.20 -1.34 1.78
C GLU A 36 9.40 0.17 1.66
N VAL A 37 8.63 0.95 2.41
CA VAL A 37 8.71 2.41 2.40
C VAL A 37 8.82 2.96 3.83
N PRO A 38 9.88 2.57 4.57
CA PRO A 38 9.97 2.98 5.98
C PRO A 38 10.02 4.49 6.16
N TRP A 39 10.55 5.23 5.19
CA TRP A 39 10.58 6.71 5.25
C TRP A 39 9.20 7.34 5.17
N ALA A 40 8.20 6.61 4.69
CA ALA A 40 6.83 7.09 4.51
C ALA A 40 5.84 6.31 5.38
N SER A 41 6.33 5.53 6.33
CA SER A 41 5.47 4.69 7.16
C SER A 41 5.55 5.11 8.60
N MET A 42 4.44 4.96 9.31
CA MET A 42 4.40 5.19 10.75
C MET A 42 3.43 4.21 11.38
N MET A 43 3.63 3.92 12.66
CA MET A 43 2.74 3.05 13.41
C MET A 43 1.67 3.91 14.07
N ASN A 44 0.40 3.50 13.95
CA ASN A 44 -0.68 4.20 14.63
C ASN A 44 -0.82 3.71 16.08
N ASP A 45 -1.76 4.30 16.83
CA ASP A 45 -1.96 3.97 18.23
C ASP A 45 -2.42 2.54 18.47
N ASN A 46 -2.96 1.89 17.45
CA ASN A 46 -3.42 0.51 17.54
C ASN A 46 -2.34 -0.52 17.14
N GLY A 47 -1.13 -0.07 16.86
CA GLY A 47 -0.03 -0.94 16.49
C GLY A 47 0.01 -1.36 15.03
N TYR A 48 -0.76 -0.70 14.16
CA TYR A 48 -0.73 -0.97 12.73
C TYR A 48 0.09 0.07 11.99
N TYR A 49 0.81 -0.36 10.97
CA TYR A 49 1.53 0.56 10.11
C TYR A 49 0.59 1.29 9.17
N MET A 50 0.84 2.58 9.01
CA MET A 50 0.15 3.42 8.05
C MET A 50 1.18 4.01 7.10
N VAL A 51 0.80 4.17 5.84
CA VAL A 51 1.66 4.77 4.81
C VAL A 51 1.19 6.18 4.53
N ASP A 52 2.13 7.13 4.58
CA ASP A 52 1.88 8.51 4.19
C ASP A 52 2.16 8.64 2.68
N TYR A 53 1.13 8.49 1.88
CA TYR A 53 1.24 8.53 0.43
C TYR A 53 1.67 9.90 -0.11
N SER A 54 1.57 10.96 0.70
CA SER A 54 2.06 12.28 0.29
C SER A 54 3.57 12.32 0.13
N LYS A 55 4.28 11.36 0.71
CA LYS A 55 5.74 11.24 0.60
C LYS A 55 6.18 10.36 -0.56
N LEU A 56 5.24 9.85 -1.33
CA LEU A 56 5.50 8.90 -2.40
C LEU A 56 4.96 9.43 -3.72
N ASP A 57 5.45 8.87 -4.81
CA ASP A 57 4.91 9.11 -6.15
C ASP A 57 3.93 8.00 -6.56
N VAL A 58 3.26 7.41 -5.58
CA VAL A 58 2.24 6.37 -5.77
C VAL A 58 0.96 6.85 -5.12
N GLU A 59 -0.17 6.60 -5.77
CA GLU A 59 -1.48 6.87 -5.20
C GLU A 59 -2.13 5.58 -4.71
N PHE A 60 -2.77 5.63 -3.57
CA PHE A 60 -3.63 4.55 -3.11
C PHE A 60 -4.95 4.61 -3.88
N LYS A 61 -5.34 3.51 -4.51
CA LYS A 61 -6.52 3.46 -5.36
C LYS A 61 -7.38 2.26 -5.05
N LYS A 62 -8.68 2.43 -5.24
CA LYS A 62 -9.60 1.30 -5.35
C LYS A 62 -9.80 0.99 -6.82
N LEU A 63 -9.50 -0.24 -7.23
CA LEU A 63 -9.54 -0.63 -8.63
C LEU A 63 -10.93 -1.07 -9.09
N ASN A 64 -11.76 -1.54 -8.17
CA ASN A 64 -13.13 -1.96 -8.50
C ASN A 64 -14.06 -2.00 -7.30
#